data_a759a04cc0c8b7d71b68dd7505571bfb
#
_entry.id   a759a04cc0c8b7d71b68dd7505571bfb
#
_cell.length_a   1.000
_cell.length_b   1.000
_cell.length_c   1.000
_cell.angle_alpha   90.00
_cell.angle_beta   90.00
_cell.angle_gamma   90.00
#
_symmetry.space_group_name_H-M   'P 1'
#
loop_
_entity.id
_entity.type
_entity.pdbx_description
1 polymer ?
#
loop_
_entity_poly.entity_id
_entity_poly.type
_entity_poly.pdbx_seq_one_letter_code
_entity_poly.pdbx_strand_id
1 'polypeptide(L)'
;MSELLHTLTRESLAQYFDHTQLAASATEADIEALCRESLENRFKMVAINPVQVPLCSRLLHGSGVHVGAAVGFPLGQNTIEEKVFSAGQSIENGAQEIDYVINITALKSKDYAYLEREMAALVAVCREQGAICKVIFENCYLTGDEKRAMCEIALAVGPDFVKTSTGFGSGGATLDDVRLMKRQVGDKIKVKAAGGIRTLDSALQMIEAGAERIGSSASVKILGEFCRLRQE
;
A
#
# COMPACT_ATOMS: atom_id res chain seq x y z
N MET A 1 4.12 25.51 -8.28
CA MET A 1 4.22 24.19 -8.93
C MET A 1 5.32 23.42 -8.21
N SER A 2 5.10 22.16 -7.92
CA SER A 2 6.06 21.31 -7.19
C SER A 2 7.36 21.18 -7.98
N GLU A 3 8.52 21.22 -7.28
CA GLU A 3 9.83 20.96 -7.88
C GLU A 3 9.89 19.56 -8.49
N LEU A 4 9.15 18.60 -7.91
CA LEU A 4 9.03 17.25 -8.42
C LEU A 4 8.46 17.18 -9.84
N LEU A 5 7.61 18.12 -10.25
CA LEU A 5 7.10 18.17 -11.61
C LEU A 5 8.23 18.32 -12.66
N HIS A 6 9.35 18.93 -12.27
CA HIS A 6 10.50 19.15 -13.16
C HIS A 6 11.56 18.06 -13.05
N THR A 7 11.63 17.36 -11.93
CA THR A 7 12.66 16.34 -11.66
C THR A 7 12.22 14.92 -11.98
N LEU A 8 10.92 14.61 -11.85
CA LEU A 8 10.39 13.29 -12.21
C LEU A 8 10.22 13.15 -13.72
N THR A 9 10.41 11.93 -14.22
CA THR A 9 9.97 11.50 -15.56
C THR A 9 8.65 10.73 -15.43
N ARG A 10 7.98 10.51 -16.59
CA ARG A 10 6.77 9.66 -16.64
C ARG A 10 7.02 8.28 -16.01
N GLU A 11 8.16 7.67 -16.37
CA GLU A 11 8.55 6.34 -15.88
C GLU A 11 8.81 6.36 -14.37
N SER A 12 9.55 7.35 -13.87
CA SER A 12 9.84 7.42 -12.43
C SER A 12 8.59 7.71 -11.60
N LEU A 13 7.67 8.55 -12.10
CA LEU A 13 6.39 8.78 -11.43
C LEU A 13 5.51 7.52 -11.43
N ALA A 14 5.48 6.77 -12.55
CA ALA A 14 4.72 5.52 -12.64
C ALA A 14 5.15 4.49 -11.58
N GLN A 15 6.44 4.45 -11.23
CA GLN A 15 6.98 3.54 -10.22
C GLN A 15 6.57 3.88 -8.77
N TYR A 16 5.96 5.03 -8.52
CA TYR A 16 5.31 5.32 -7.24
C TYR A 16 3.95 4.65 -7.09
N PHE A 17 3.28 4.26 -8.19
CA PHE A 17 1.88 3.83 -8.12
C PHE A 17 1.69 2.34 -7.88
N ASP A 18 0.86 2.05 -6.87
CA ASP A 18 0.13 0.81 -6.68
C ASP A 18 -1.28 1.03 -7.25
N HIS A 19 -1.48 0.62 -8.51
CA HIS A 19 -2.77 0.78 -9.20
C HIS A 19 -3.80 -0.15 -8.57
N THR A 20 -4.93 0.40 -8.10
CA THR A 20 -5.76 -0.26 -7.09
C THR A 20 -7.17 -0.56 -7.59
N GLN A 21 -7.61 -1.82 -7.45
CA GLN A 21 -8.99 -2.26 -7.60
C GLN A 21 -9.37 -3.21 -6.45
N LEU A 22 -10.10 -2.70 -5.46
CA LEU A 22 -10.50 -3.43 -4.25
C LEU A 22 -12.02 -3.44 -4.04
N ALA A 23 -12.80 -2.91 -5.00
CA ALA A 23 -14.25 -2.93 -4.89
C ALA A 23 -14.78 -4.36 -4.79
N ALA A 24 -15.70 -4.61 -3.86
CA ALA A 24 -16.31 -5.92 -3.69
C ALA A 24 -17.10 -6.38 -4.93
N SER A 25 -17.52 -5.44 -5.78
CA SER A 25 -18.24 -5.68 -7.03
C SER A 25 -17.33 -5.76 -8.25
N ALA A 26 -15.99 -5.70 -8.09
CA ALA A 26 -15.08 -5.78 -9.22
C ALA A 26 -15.21 -7.12 -9.95
N THR A 27 -15.44 -7.07 -11.24
CA THR A 27 -15.54 -8.23 -12.12
C THR A 27 -14.17 -8.67 -12.61
N GLU A 28 -14.08 -9.87 -13.20
CA GLU A 28 -12.85 -10.34 -13.85
C GLU A 28 -12.40 -9.37 -14.95
N ALA A 29 -13.32 -8.81 -15.72
CA ALA A 29 -13.02 -7.81 -16.75
C ALA A 29 -12.42 -6.51 -16.16
N ASP A 30 -12.83 -6.09 -14.96
CA ASP A 30 -12.23 -4.95 -14.27
C ASP A 30 -10.79 -5.24 -13.84
N ILE A 31 -10.51 -6.47 -13.42
CA ILE A 31 -9.15 -6.91 -13.04
C ILE A 31 -8.26 -7.05 -14.29
N GLU A 32 -8.77 -7.57 -15.39
CA GLU A 32 -8.05 -7.60 -16.67
C GLU A 32 -7.71 -6.19 -17.16
N ALA A 33 -8.66 -5.25 -17.05
CA ALA A 33 -8.42 -3.84 -17.37
C ALA A 33 -7.33 -3.23 -16.48
N LEU A 34 -7.38 -3.48 -15.17
CA LEU A 34 -6.35 -3.03 -14.21
C LEU A 34 -4.96 -3.54 -14.59
N CYS A 35 -4.84 -4.82 -14.95
CA CYS A 35 -3.57 -5.42 -15.37
C CYS A 35 -3.07 -4.80 -16.67
N ARG A 36 -3.93 -4.64 -17.69
CA ARG A 36 -3.60 -4.02 -18.97
C ARG A 36 -3.11 -2.58 -18.75
N GLU A 37 -3.85 -1.77 -18.00
CA GLU A 37 -3.46 -0.39 -17.66
C GLU A 37 -2.11 -0.33 -16.95
N SER A 38 -1.85 -1.30 -16.06
CA SER A 38 -0.59 -1.37 -15.32
C SER A 38 0.59 -1.73 -16.22
N LEU A 39 0.40 -2.61 -17.19
CA LEU A 39 1.40 -2.95 -18.21
C LEU A 39 1.71 -1.74 -19.11
N GLU A 40 0.68 -1.10 -19.66
CA GLU A 40 0.81 0.04 -20.58
C GLU A 40 1.52 1.23 -19.91
N ASN A 41 1.24 1.47 -18.63
CA ASN A 41 1.79 2.58 -17.89
C ASN A 41 3.03 2.21 -17.06
N ARG A 42 3.41 0.94 -17.01
CA ARG A 42 4.54 0.44 -16.20
C ARG A 42 4.42 0.82 -14.72
N PHE A 43 3.23 0.67 -14.15
CA PHE A 43 3.03 0.90 -12.72
C PHE A 43 3.84 -0.11 -11.90
N LYS A 44 4.16 0.27 -10.65
CA LYS A 44 4.96 -0.60 -9.80
C LYS A 44 4.22 -1.88 -9.40
N MET A 45 2.92 -1.77 -9.09
CA MET A 45 2.14 -2.87 -8.53
C MET A 45 0.66 -2.71 -8.84
N VAL A 46 -0.07 -3.82 -8.96
CA VAL A 46 -1.53 -3.85 -8.83
C VAL A 46 -1.91 -4.22 -7.39
N ALA A 47 -2.83 -3.46 -6.77
CA ALA A 47 -3.35 -3.74 -5.43
C ALA A 47 -4.77 -4.31 -5.53
N ILE A 48 -4.95 -5.58 -5.13
CA ILE A 48 -6.19 -6.34 -5.35
C ILE A 48 -6.56 -7.21 -4.13
N ASN A 49 -7.78 -7.76 -4.13
CA ASN A 49 -8.19 -8.74 -3.14
C ASN A 49 -7.51 -10.10 -3.38
N PRO A 50 -7.25 -10.91 -2.34
CA PRO A 50 -6.53 -12.18 -2.46
C PRO A 50 -7.07 -13.15 -3.51
N VAL A 51 -8.39 -13.20 -3.70
CA VAL A 51 -9.04 -14.08 -4.68
C VAL A 51 -8.63 -13.77 -6.12
N GLN A 52 -8.17 -12.56 -6.41
CA GLN A 52 -7.75 -12.13 -7.76
C GLN A 52 -6.26 -12.39 -8.05
N VAL A 53 -5.48 -12.80 -7.04
CA VAL A 53 -4.03 -13.00 -7.18
C VAL A 53 -3.68 -13.98 -8.31
N PRO A 54 -4.31 -15.17 -8.45
CA PRO A 54 -3.94 -16.10 -9.52
C PRO A 54 -4.14 -15.51 -10.92
N LEU A 55 -5.21 -14.73 -11.12
CA LEU A 55 -5.49 -14.06 -12.40
C LEU A 55 -4.42 -13.00 -12.69
N CYS A 56 -4.16 -12.10 -11.75
CA CYS A 56 -3.15 -11.04 -11.91
C CYS A 56 -1.75 -11.62 -12.11
N SER A 57 -1.37 -12.65 -11.35
CA SER A 57 -0.08 -13.32 -11.47
C SER A 57 0.13 -13.88 -12.89
N ARG A 58 -0.90 -14.50 -13.46
CA ARG A 58 -0.85 -15.00 -14.83
C ARG A 58 -0.72 -13.87 -15.87
N LEU A 59 -1.53 -12.81 -15.73
CA LEU A 59 -1.56 -11.70 -16.69
C LEU A 59 -0.31 -10.81 -16.66
N LEU A 60 0.33 -10.69 -15.48
CA LEU A 60 1.49 -9.83 -15.27
C LEU A 60 2.82 -10.58 -15.27
N HIS A 61 2.81 -11.88 -15.58
CA HIS A 61 4.01 -12.70 -15.55
C HIS A 61 5.12 -12.13 -16.45
N GLY A 62 6.32 -11.94 -15.88
CA GLY A 62 7.51 -11.45 -16.59
C GLY A 62 7.50 -9.94 -16.92
N SER A 63 6.47 -9.19 -16.51
CA SER A 63 6.34 -7.76 -16.86
C SER A 63 7.11 -6.80 -15.95
N GLY A 64 7.50 -7.23 -14.76
CA GLY A 64 8.05 -6.36 -13.71
C GLY A 64 7.01 -5.59 -12.91
N VAL A 65 5.71 -5.69 -13.23
CA VAL A 65 4.60 -5.18 -12.42
C VAL A 65 4.29 -6.20 -11.32
N HIS A 66 4.38 -5.79 -10.07
CA HIS A 66 4.12 -6.69 -8.94
C HIS A 66 2.61 -6.91 -8.73
N VAL A 67 2.27 -8.06 -8.16
CA VAL A 67 0.93 -8.36 -7.66
C VAL A 67 0.92 -8.18 -6.15
N GLY A 68 0.05 -7.31 -5.63
CA GLY A 68 -0.08 -7.02 -4.21
C GLY A 68 -1.44 -7.40 -3.66
N ALA A 69 -1.46 -8.27 -2.64
CA ALA A 69 -2.67 -8.77 -2.01
C ALA A 69 -3.03 -7.99 -0.73
N ALA A 70 -4.32 -7.66 -0.59
CA ALA A 70 -4.89 -6.99 0.58
C ALA A 70 -5.35 -8.03 1.63
N VAL A 71 -4.67 -8.10 2.77
CA VAL A 71 -4.92 -9.08 3.82
C VAL A 71 -5.59 -8.43 5.04
N GLY A 72 -6.63 -9.06 5.59
CA GLY A 72 -7.38 -8.52 6.72
C GLY A 72 -8.20 -7.27 6.39
N PHE A 73 -8.47 -7.01 5.11
CA PHE A 73 -9.19 -5.82 4.65
C PHE A 73 -10.70 -5.92 4.86
N PRO A 74 -11.37 -4.79 5.16
CA PRO A 74 -10.75 -3.51 5.50
C PRO A 74 -10.55 -3.31 7.01
N LEU A 75 -11.04 -4.20 7.86
CA LEU A 75 -11.23 -3.96 9.29
C LEU A 75 -10.04 -4.36 10.17
N GLY A 76 -9.15 -5.22 9.71
CA GLY A 76 -8.04 -5.74 10.49
C GLY A 76 -8.43 -6.70 11.63
N GLN A 77 -9.69 -7.19 11.67
CA GLN A 77 -10.28 -7.92 12.79
C GLN A 77 -10.12 -9.46 12.70
N ASN A 78 -9.38 -9.95 11.72
CA ASN A 78 -9.00 -11.36 11.65
C ASN A 78 -7.97 -11.70 12.73
N THR A 79 -7.91 -12.97 13.13
CA THR A 79 -6.84 -13.45 14.00
C THR A 79 -5.47 -13.38 13.32
N ILE A 80 -4.38 -13.47 14.08
CA ILE A 80 -3.02 -13.49 13.53
C ILE A 80 -2.87 -14.66 12.56
N GLU A 81 -3.34 -15.85 12.96
CA GLU A 81 -3.26 -17.09 12.18
C GLU A 81 -4.00 -16.98 10.85
N GLU A 82 -5.19 -16.37 10.83
CA GLU A 82 -5.95 -16.13 9.60
C GLU A 82 -5.23 -15.17 8.66
N LYS A 83 -4.63 -14.09 9.18
CA LYS A 83 -3.85 -13.15 8.38
C LYS A 83 -2.59 -13.80 7.82
N VAL A 84 -1.86 -14.57 8.63
CA VAL A 84 -0.67 -15.33 8.20
C VAL A 84 -1.03 -16.35 7.12
N PHE A 85 -2.11 -17.11 7.33
CA PHE A 85 -2.60 -18.06 6.32
C PHE A 85 -2.97 -17.35 5.01
N SER A 86 -3.72 -16.26 5.09
CA SER A 86 -4.12 -15.47 3.91
C SER A 86 -2.92 -14.87 3.17
N ALA A 87 -1.91 -14.39 3.91
CA ALA A 87 -0.67 -13.87 3.33
C ALA A 87 0.12 -14.97 2.62
N GLY A 88 0.37 -16.10 3.30
CA GLY A 88 1.08 -17.24 2.74
C GLY A 88 0.40 -17.77 1.47
N GLN A 89 -0.91 -17.99 1.53
CA GLN A 89 -1.69 -18.46 0.38
C GLN A 89 -1.66 -17.46 -0.79
N SER A 90 -1.67 -16.15 -0.49
CA SER A 90 -1.56 -15.12 -1.54
C SER A 90 -0.17 -15.17 -2.22
N ILE A 91 0.90 -15.36 -1.45
CA ILE A 91 2.26 -15.45 -1.98
C ILE A 91 2.42 -16.73 -2.81
N GLU A 92 1.94 -17.87 -2.33
CA GLU A 92 1.93 -19.13 -3.08
C GLU A 92 1.18 -18.99 -4.42
N ASN A 93 0.12 -18.19 -4.46
CA ASN A 93 -0.64 -17.90 -5.67
C ASN A 93 0.03 -16.85 -6.59
N GLY A 94 1.19 -16.29 -6.19
CA GLY A 94 2.01 -15.41 -7.00
C GLY A 94 1.99 -13.92 -6.59
N ALA A 95 1.49 -13.57 -5.40
CA ALA A 95 1.66 -12.23 -4.86
C ALA A 95 3.13 -12.00 -4.46
N GLN A 96 3.67 -10.83 -4.83
CA GLN A 96 5.02 -10.40 -4.45
C GLN A 96 4.99 -9.35 -3.34
N GLU A 97 3.83 -8.80 -3.03
CA GLU A 97 3.65 -7.80 -1.98
C GLU A 97 2.36 -8.08 -1.18
N ILE A 98 2.42 -7.92 0.12
CA ILE A 98 1.29 -8.10 1.05
C ILE A 98 1.04 -6.79 1.78
N ASP A 99 -0.16 -6.24 1.61
CA ASP A 99 -0.65 -5.09 2.38
C ASP A 99 -1.63 -5.61 3.43
N TYR A 100 -1.29 -5.63 4.72
CA TYR A 100 -2.21 -6.09 5.76
C TYR A 100 -2.63 -4.98 6.71
N VAL A 101 -3.86 -5.08 7.26
CA VAL A 101 -4.40 -4.12 8.23
C VAL A 101 -4.14 -4.64 9.65
N ILE A 102 -3.60 -3.76 10.51
CA ILE A 102 -3.40 -4.09 11.95
C ILE A 102 -4.72 -4.37 12.66
N ASN A 103 -4.67 -5.05 13.80
CA ASN A 103 -5.82 -5.14 14.69
C ASN A 103 -6.03 -3.81 15.43
N ILE A 104 -6.94 -2.98 14.90
CA ILE A 104 -7.25 -1.65 15.43
C ILE A 104 -7.81 -1.74 16.85
N THR A 105 -8.60 -2.80 17.18
CA THR A 105 -9.14 -3.00 18.52
C THR A 105 -8.03 -3.25 19.55
N ALA A 106 -7.02 -4.05 19.20
CA ALA A 106 -5.85 -4.26 20.05
C ALA A 106 -5.10 -2.93 20.30
N LEU A 107 -4.95 -2.10 19.28
CA LEU A 107 -4.32 -0.79 19.42
C LEU A 107 -5.13 0.13 20.35
N LYS A 108 -6.44 0.20 20.18
CA LYS A 108 -7.33 1.00 21.04
C LYS A 108 -7.31 0.51 22.51
N SER A 109 -7.09 -0.78 22.70
CA SER A 109 -6.93 -1.42 24.03
C SER A 109 -5.49 -1.29 24.57
N LYS A 110 -4.58 -0.69 23.81
CA LYS A 110 -3.13 -0.56 24.14
C LYS A 110 -2.43 -1.92 24.30
N ASP A 111 -2.94 -2.97 23.65
CA ASP A 111 -2.27 -4.28 23.60
C ASP A 111 -1.14 -4.25 22.55
N TYR A 112 -0.09 -3.53 22.88
CA TYR A 112 1.09 -3.39 22.00
C TYR A 112 1.81 -4.72 21.82
N ALA A 113 1.77 -5.61 22.81
CA ALA A 113 2.38 -6.94 22.69
C ALA A 113 1.67 -7.80 21.64
N TYR A 114 0.33 -7.70 21.53
CA TYR A 114 -0.41 -8.34 20.45
C TYR A 114 0.00 -7.80 19.09
N LEU A 115 0.06 -6.46 18.94
CA LEU A 115 0.41 -5.80 17.69
C LEU A 115 1.84 -6.12 17.22
N GLU A 116 2.78 -6.21 18.15
CA GLU A 116 4.15 -6.63 17.86
C GLU A 116 4.20 -8.09 17.35
N ARG A 117 3.50 -9.00 18.03
CA ARG A 117 3.40 -10.41 17.59
C ARG A 117 2.71 -10.53 16.22
N GLU A 118 1.61 -9.78 15.99
CA GLU A 118 0.91 -9.74 14.71
C GLU A 118 1.87 -9.30 13.60
N MET A 119 2.54 -8.16 13.79
CA MET A 119 3.47 -7.61 12.80
C MET A 119 4.64 -8.56 12.56
N ALA A 120 5.23 -9.13 13.61
CA ALA A 120 6.33 -10.07 13.49
C ALA A 120 5.95 -11.32 12.70
N ALA A 121 4.75 -11.87 12.94
CA ALA A 121 4.26 -13.05 12.21
C ALA A 121 4.06 -12.76 10.72
N LEU A 122 3.48 -11.60 10.37
CA LEU A 122 3.26 -11.21 8.96
C LEU A 122 4.58 -10.89 8.25
N VAL A 123 5.51 -10.19 8.92
CA VAL A 123 6.85 -9.92 8.38
C VAL A 123 7.61 -11.22 8.16
N ALA A 124 7.51 -12.19 9.09
CA ALA A 124 8.19 -13.48 8.96
C ALA A 124 7.72 -14.25 7.72
N VAL A 125 6.41 -14.43 7.54
CA VAL A 125 5.89 -15.18 6.38
C VAL A 125 6.23 -14.50 5.05
N CYS A 126 6.19 -13.17 4.99
CA CYS A 126 6.60 -12.43 3.80
C CYS A 126 8.10 -12.61 3.53
N ARG A 127 8.95 -12.48 4.54
CA ARG A 127 10.41 -12.58 4.42
C ARG A 127 10.86 -13.98 3.99
N GLU A 128 10.26 -15.02 4.59
CA GLU A 128 10.55 -16.42 4.25
C GLU A 128 10.28 -16.74 2.78
N GLN A 129 9.28 -16.10 2.19
CA GLN A 129 8.87 -16.31 0.81
C GLN A 129 9.33 -15.19 -0.15
N GLY A 130 10.16 -14.24 0.32
CA GLY A 130 10.72 -13.16 -0.49
C GLY A 130 9.73 -12.10 -0.94
N ALA A 131 8.60 -11.96 -0.23
CA ALA A 131 7.59 -10.95 -0.52
C ALA A 131 7.78 -9.67 0.32
N ILE A 132 7.34 -8.53 -0.21
CA ILE A 132 7.34 -7.23 0.48
C ILE A 132 6.15 -7.16 1.43
N CYS A 133 6.40 -6.77 2.68
CA CYS A 133 5.37 -6.59 3.71
C CYS A 133 5.06 -5.11 3.95
N LYS A 134 3.77 -4.73 3.85
CA LYS A 134 3.30 -3.37 4.14
C LYS A 134 2.22 -3.41 5.22
N VAL A 135 2.44 -2.65 6.28
CA VAL A 135 1.58 -2.58 7.47
C VAL A 135 0.66 -1.38 7.39
N ILE A 136 -0.66 -1.59 7.31
CA ILE A 136 -1.66 -0.54 7.26
C ILE A 136 -2.12 -0.19 8.66
N PHE A 137 -1.94 1.08 9.04
CA PHE A 137 -2.36 1.58 10.34
C PHE A 137 -3.84 1.94 10.38
N GLU A 138 -4.43 2.32 9.25
CA GLU A 138 -5.77 2.90 9.10
C GLU A 138 -5.91 4.19 9.93
N ASN A 139 -5.11 5.16 9.56
CA ASN A 139 -4.85 6.40 10.31
C ASN A 139 -6.09 7.21 10.69
N CYS A 140 -7.19 7.09 9.94
CA CYS A 140 -8.43 7.82 10.24
C CYS A 140 -9.06 7.43 11.58
N TYR A 141 -8.71 6.27 12.13
CA TYR A 141 -9.16 5.84 13.46
C TYR A 141 -8.15 6.13 14.56
N LEU A 142 -6.94 6.64 14.25
CA LEU A 142 -5.83 6.72 15.18
C LEU A 142 -5.52 8.15 15.62
N THR A 143 -5.19 8.29 16.89
CA THR A 143 -4.56 9.50 17.45
C THR A 143 -3.09 9.60 17.01
N GLY A 144 -2.50 10.79 17.18
CA GLY A 144 -1.07 10.99 16.89
C GLY A 144 -0.16 10.08 17.74
N ASP A 145 -0.52 9.82 19.01
CA ASP A 145 0.23 8.94 19.90
C ASP A 145 0.14 7.47 19.46
N GLU A 146 -1.03 7.01 19.05
CA GLU A 146 -1.21 5.66 18.51
C GLU A 146 -0.42 5.44 17.20
N LYS A 147 -0.37 6.45 16.32
CA LYS A 147 0.47 6.42 15.10
C LYS A 147 1.95 6.33 15.44
N ARG A 148 2.42 7.08 16.46
CA ARG A 148 3.81 6.99 16.94
C ARG A 148 4.12 5.62 17.51
N ALA A 149 3.26 5.08 18.37
CA ALA A 149 3.43 3.74 18.94
C ALA A 149 3.52 2.66 17.84
N MET A 150 2.68 2.74 16.83
CA MET A 150 2.76 1.83 15.69
C MET A 150 4.06 1.97 14.88
N CYS A 151 4.58 3.18 14.72
CA CYS A 151 5.88 3.39 14.08
C CYS A 151 7.03 2.80 14.93
N GLU A 152 6.96 2.89 16.25
CA GLU A 152 7.96 2.29 17.18
C GLU A 152 7.95 0.75 17.06
N ILE A 153 6.76 0.13 17.05
CA ILE A 153 6.62 -1.31 16.81
C ILE A 153 7.18 -1.69 15.43
N ALA A 154 6.85 -0.91 14.40
CA ALA A 154 7.37 -1.15 13.06
C ALA A 154 8.90 -1.07 13.01
N LEU A 155 9.53 -0.11 13.71
CA LEU A 155 10.99 0.00 13.81
C LEU A 155 11.64 -1.20 14.52
N ALA A 156 10.96 -1.78 15.50
CA ALA A 156 11.44 -2.96 16.22
C ALA A 156 11.33 -4.24 15.37
N VAL A 157 10.25 -4.39 14.60
CA VAL A 157 9.96 -5.60 13.81
C VAL A 157 10.56 -5.57 12.41
N GLY A 158 10.57 -4.41 11.74
CA GLY A 158 11.20 -4.19 10.43
C GLY A 158 10.39 -4.65 9.22
N PRO A 159 9.12 -4.24 9.04
CA PRO A 159 8.42 -4.38 7.76
C PRO A 159 9.07 -3.49 6.69
N ASP A 160 8.81 -3.76 5.40
CA ASP A 160 9.34 -2.93 4.31
C ASP A 160 8.65 -1.56 4.24
N PHE A 161 7.35 -1.53 4.54
CA PHE A 161 6.55 -0.31 4.52
C PHE A 161 5.61 -0.20 5.70
N VAL A 162 5.38 1.04 6.14
CA VAL A 162 4.17 1.45 6.86
C VAL A 162 3.23 2.17 5.90
N LYS A 163 1.92 1.91 6.00
CA LYS A 163 0.91 2.46 5.08
C LYS A 163 -0.20 3.17 5.85
N THR A 164 -0.66 4.28 5.33
CA THR A 164 -1.65 5.12 6.02
C THR A 164 -3.03 4.49 6.12
N SER A 165 -3.57 3.94 5.03
CA SER A 165 -5.02 3.67 4.93
C SER A 165 -5.34 2.52 3.99
N THR A 166 -6.50 1.89 4.21
CA THR A 166 -7.09 0.91 3.28
C THR A 166 -7.77 1.58 2.09
N GLY A 167 -8.36 2.76 2.31
CA GLY A 167 -9.27 3.45 1.38
C GLY A 167 -10.76 3.18 1.63
N PHE A 168 -11.09 2.36 2.64
CA PHE A 168 -12.49 2.04 3.03
C PHE A 168 -12.92 2.70 4.35
N GLY A 169 -11.97 3.27 5.10
CA GLY A 169 -12.26 4.00 6.33
C GLY A 169 -12.91 5.37 6.07
N SER A 170 -13.22 6.09 7.12
CA SER A 170 -13.83 7.42 7.08
C SER A 170 -12.92 8.52 6.51
N GLY A 171 -11.61 8.24 6.37
CA GLY A 171 -10.60 9.14 5.81
C GLY A 171 -9.48 8.38 5.12
N GLY A 172 -8.71 9.09 4.29
CA GLY A 172 -7.54 8.56 3.59
C GLY A 172 -6.23 9.16 4.10
N ALA A 173 -5.20 9.16 3.23
CA ALA A 173 -3.91 9.76 3.54
C ALA A 173 -4.04 11.28 3.73
N THR A 174 -3.37 11.80 4.76
CA THR A 174 -3.17 13.23 4.97
C THR A 174 -1.68 13.56 4.93
N LEU A 175 -1.33 14.78 4.56
CA LEU A 175 0.07 15.23 4.54
C LEU A 175 0.71 15.14 5.93
N ASP A 176 -0.05 15.48 6.97
CA ASP A 176 0.45 15.45 8.34
C ASP A 176 0.74 14.03 8.81
N ASP A 177 -0.10 13.05 8.41
CA ASP A 177 0.14 11.65 8.72
C ASP A 177 1.38 11.11 8.01
N VAL A 178 1.53 11.38 6.71
CA VAL A 178 2.71 10.95 5.97
C VAL A 178 3.98 11.57 6.55
N ARG A 179 3.97 12.87 6.84
CA ARG A 179 5.11 13.55 7.49
C ARG A 179 5.41 12.98 8.88
N LEU A 180 4.36 12.70 9.69
CA LEU A 180 4.53 12.08 11.01
C LEU A 180 5.19 10.71 10.86
N MET A 181 4.63 9.83 10.03
CA MET A 181 5.14 8.48 9.82
C MET A 181 6.58 8.52 9.30
N LYS A 182 6.88 9.33 8.26
CA LYS A 182 8.23 9.45 7.70
C LYS A 182 9.24 9.98 8.72
N ARG A 183 8.87 10.97 9.55
CA ARG A 183 9.75 11.45 10.63
C ARG A 183 10.05 10.38 11.68
N GLN A 184 9.06 9.52 11.99
CA GLN A 184 9.24 8.46 12.99
C GLN A 184 10.10 7.31 12.46
N VAL A 185 9.83 6.83 11.25
CA VAL A 185 10.52 5.65 10.71
C VAL A 185 11.84 5.99 10.01
N GLY A 186 12.05 7.27 9.64
CA GLY A 186 13.25 7.72 8.92
C GLY A 186 13.42 7.00 7.58
N ASP A 187 14.67 6.61 7.31
CA ASP A 187 15.02 5.86 6.11
C ASP A 187 15.06 4.34 6.33
N LYS A 188 14.70 3.89 7.55
CA LYS A 188 14.70 2.46 7.89
C LYS A 188 13.50 1.71 7.30
N ILE A 189 12.35 2.39 7.19
CA ILE A 189 11.10 1.83 6.68
C ILE A 189 10.49 2.84 5.73
N LYS A 190 9.97 2.37 4.60
CA LYS A 190 9.33 3.22 3.59
C LYS A 190 7.89 3.57 4.01
N VAL A 191 7.37 4.67 3.47
CA VAL A 191 5.99 5.11 3.71
C VAL A 191 5.18 4.97 2.43
N LYS A 192 4.00 4.33 2.54
CA LYS A 192 2.98 4.29 1.47
C LYS A 192 1.79 5.15 1.88
N ALA A 193 1.43 6.13 1.04
CA ALA A 193 0.21 6.91 1.17
C ALA A 193 -0.91 6.28 0.32
N ALA A 194 -2.09 6.10 0.89
CA ALA A 194 -3.24 5.55 0.17
C ALA A 194 -4.56 6.10 0.71
N GLY A 195 -5.59 6.07 -0.14
CA GLY A 195 -6.93 6.60 0.19
C GLY A 195 -7.08 8.08 -0.15
N GLY A 196 -8.01 8.38 -1.05
CA GLY A 196 -8.35 9.75 -1.43
C GLY A 196 -7.42 10.47 -2.41
N ILE A 197 -6.33 9.86 -2.86
CA ILE A 197 -5.35 10.45 -3.79
C ILE A 197 -5.86 10.27 -5.21
N ARG A 198 -6.36 11.36 -5.85
CA ARG A 198 -7.06 11.30 -7.15
C ARG A 198 -6.59 12.33 -8.19
N THR A 199 -5.65 13.20 -7.83
CA THR A 199 -5.09 14.25 -8.70
C THR A 199 -3.58 14.23 -8.65
N LEU A 200 -2.94 14.76 -9.69
CA LEU A 200 -1.49 14.89 -9.74
C LEU A 200 -0.96 15.73 -8.56
N ASP A 201 -1.60 16.86 -8.28
CA ASP A 201 -1.21 17.73 -7.17
C ASP A 201 -1.19 16.98 -5.84
N SER A 202 -2.27 16.22 -5.52
CA SER A 202 -2.33 15.44 -4.29
C SER A 202 -1.24 14.35 -4.26
N ALA A 203 -0.95 13.69 -5.39
CA ALA A 203 0.10 12.67 -5.43
C ALA A 203 1.50 13.28 -5.21
N LEU A 204 1.82 14.39 -5.87
CA LEU A 204 3.10 15.08 -5.69
C LEU A 204 3.28 15.58 -4.25
N GLN A 205 2.25 16.15 -3.65
CA GLN A 205 2.29 16.59 -2.24
C GLN A 205 2.56 15.41 -1.28
N MET A 206 1.98 14.22 -1.53
CA MET A 206 2.28 13.03 -0.71
C MET A 206 3.73 12.57 -0.88
N ILE A 207 4.28 12.61 -2.09
CA ILE A 207 5.69 12.29 -2.35
C ILE A 207 6.60 13.30 -1.64
N GLU A 208 6.32 14.60 -1.74
CA GLU A 208 7.05 15.65 -1.03
C GLU A 208 6.97 15.50 0.50
N ALA A 209 5.85 14.99 1.00
CA ALA A 209 5.69 14.69 2.43
C ALA A 209 6.50 13.47 2.90
N GLY A 210 7.09 12.70 1.96
CA GLY A 210 7.94 11.54 2.23
C GLY A 210 7.33 10.19 1.87
N ALA A 211 6.22 10.16 1.12
CA ALA A 211 5.70 8.90 0.60
C ALA A 211 6.58 8.35 -0.53
N GLU A 212 6.93 7.08 -0.45
CA GLU A 212 7.72 6.36 -1.45
C GLU A 212 6.86 5.42 -2.31
N ARG A 213 5.56 5.30 -1.97
CA ARG A 213 4.53 4.59 -2.75
C ARG A 213 3.19 5.30 -2.59
N ILE A 214 2.37 5.24 -3.63
CA ILE A 214 1.04 5.85 -3.71
C ILE A 214 0.02 4.79 -4.12
N GLY A 215 -0.92 4.48 -3.22
CA GLY A 215 -2.07 3.63 -3.56
C GLY A 215 -3.21 4.48 -4.13
N SER A 216 -3.59 4.25 -5.39
CA SER A 216 -4.66 4.99 -6.04
C SER A 216 -5.38 4.16 -7.10
N SER A 217 -6.70 4.30 -7.19
CA SER A 217 -7.50 3.81 -8.33
C SER A 217 -7.51 4.79 -9.51
N ALA A 218 -6.91 5.98 -9.35
CA ALA A 218 -6.86 7.03 -10.38
C ALA A 218 -5.46 7.18 -11.00
N SER A 219 -4.59 6.16 -10.88
CA SER A 219 -3.18 6.23 -11.31
C SER A 219 -3.02 6.62 -12.77
N VAL A 220 -3.85 6.05 -13.67
CA VAL A 220 -3.84 6.39 -15.11
C VAL A 220 -4.16 7.87 -15.34
N LYS A 221 -5.21 8.36 -14.66
CA LYS A 221 -5.61 9.77 -14.74
C LYS A 221 -4.47 10.69 -14.25
N ILE A 222 -3.87 10.37 -13.11
CA ILE A 222 -2.79 11.15 -12.49
C ILE A 222 -1.58 11.20 -13.42
N LEU A 223 -1.18 10.06 -13.98
CA LEU A 223 -0.05 10.00 -14.91
C LEU A 223 -0.35 10.76 -16.22
N GLY A 224 -1.58 10.68 -16.72
CA GLY A 224 -2.02 11.47 -17.88
C GLY A 224 -2.06 12.98 -17.62
N GLU A 225 -2.37 13.42 -16.38
CA GLU A 225 -2.25 14.83 -15.98
C GLU A 225 -0.79 15.29 -16.02
N PHE A 226 0.13 14.45 -15.53
CA PHE A 226 1.57 14.71 -15.55
C PHE A 226 2.11 14.89 -16.98
N CYS A 227 1.80 13.94 -17.87
CA CYS A 227 2.25 14.01 -19.27
C CYS A 227 1.73 15.27 -19.98
N ARG A 228 0.45 15.63 -19.76
CA ARG A 228 -0.12 16.86 -20.36
C ARG A 228 0.59 18.14 -19.90
N LEU A 229 0.96 18.22 -18.61
CA LEU A 229 1.67 19.39 -18.07
C LEU A 229 3.12 19.49 -18.55
N ARG A 230 3.73 18.35 -18.83
CA ARG A 230 5.10 18.25 -19.35
C ARG A 230 5.17 18.29 -20.87
N GLN A 231 4.04 18.23 -21.58
CA GLN A 231 3.94 18.11 -23.05
C GLN A 231 4.64 16.83 -23.59
N GLU A 232 4.55 15.77 -22.80
CA GLU A 232 5.08 14.43 -23.10
C GLU A 232 3.98 13.48 -23.63
#